data_ca3029f8c7c1759a2f2b3521e83dd4e2
#
_entry.id   ca3029f8c7c1759a2f2b3521e83dd4e2
#
_cell.length_a   1.000
_cell.length_b   1.000
_cell.length_c   1.000
_cell.angle_alpha   90.00
_cell.angle_beta   90.00
_cell.angle_gamma   90.00
#
_symmetry.space_group_name_H-M   'P 1'
#
loop_
_entity.id
_entity.type
_entity.pdbx_description
1 polymer ?
#
loop_
_entity_poly.entity_id
_entity_poly.type
_entity_poly.pdbx_seq_one_letter_code
_entity_poly.pdbx_strand_id
1 'polypeptide(L)'
;MSRNLAAFFTVLFGFVAGAFAADNQKRTYANPVDVDYRYNFEQINQQISYRTGADPVVVRHKDAYYLFMTLADGYWRSTNLLDWNFITPSRWPLASVVAPAAISDGDRLVLMPSTTRPDPVLVSRDPAHGVLDFLTRRMPELPVPVSEPPGRWHQGDPQPESVPPGPWDPALFKDDDGRWYLYWGSSNRYPLFGIELDMREADSQQRIHYIGKPRALITLEPKQHGWERFGPDHTGEDKPTYIEGAWLTKHGGRYYLQYGAPGTEFNVYATGTYVSDNPLGPFEYAPYNPVGYKPGGFVHGAGHGNTFQDEYGNWWNTGTPWIGYNWTFERRIALFPADFSNDGQMSVNTRFADFPHYMPTGKVTDSESLFTGWMLLSYRKQATASSVLGPSSTDQFGAGNVTDEDPRTFWVAASNEAGQTLTVDLGASKTLRAVQVNFADYLSGRYRDAPDIYTEFTLESSQDGKRWQRLATTGPERRDRPNSYFQLASPVRARYVRYVHGHVGAAHLAISDLRVFGDAGGSAPGRPANVKAVRSEPRMMTVSWRRVPGAVGYNVRWGVKPDRLNLCYQVFAHSLMKNGGTSLDVRALNVGVKYHVAVEAFNENGVSTLGKIVTVH
;
A
#
# COMPACT_ATOMS: atom_id res chain seq x y z
N MET A 1 -86.44 2.07 -13.55
CA MET A 1 -85.90 2.66 -12.35
C MET A 1 -85.10 1.58 -11.60
N SER A 2 -83.81 1.47 -11.80
CA SER A 2 -82.93 0.63 -11.01
C SER A 2 -81.55 1.29 -10.93
N ARG A 3 -81.15 1.68 -9.74
CA ARG A 3 -79.86 2.30 -9.43
C ARG A 3 -78.82 1.20 -9.31
N ASN A 4 -77.77 1.25 -10.12
CA ASN A 4 -76.54 0.45 -9.93
C ASN A 4 -75.61 1.20 -8.99
N LEU A 5 -75.28 0.57 -7.83
CA LEU A 5 -74.23 0.95 -6.94
C LEU A 5 -72.94 0.29 -7.42
N ALA A 6 -71.95 1.06 -7.82
CA ALA A 6 -70.60 0.59 -8.05
C ALA A 6 -69.80 0.72 -6.75
N ALA A 7 -69.32 -0.41 -6.23
CA ALA A 7 -68.45 -0.46 -5.06
C ALA A 7 -67.00 -0.29 -5.55
N PHE A 8 -66.32 0.78 -5.10
CA PHE A 8 -64.87 0.96 -5.27
C PHE A 8 -64.13 0.18 -4.14
N PHE A 9 -63.40 -0.82 -4.54
CA PHE A 9 -62.41 -1.46 -3.65
C PHE A 9 -61.11 -0.65 -3.70
N THR A 10 -60.77 0.07 -2.62
CA THR A 10 -59.49 0.72 -2.42
C THR A 10 -58.54 -0.31 -1.81
N VAL A 11 -57.61 -0.82 -2.61
CA VAL A 11 -56.51 -1.66 -2.11
C VAL A 11 -55.43 -0.72 -1.53
N LEU A 12 -55.32 -0.69 -0.20
CA LEU A 12 -54.22 -0.05 0.52
C LEU A 12 -52.97 -0.96 0.41
N PHE A 13 -52.04 -0.54 -0.43
CA PHE A 13 -50.66 -1.07 -0.39
C PHE A 13 -49.96 -0.46 0.84
N GLY A 14 -49.87 -1.21 1.92
CA GLY A 14 -49.01 -0.87 3.03
C GLY A 14 -47.55 -1.05 2.63
N PHE A 15 -46.84 0.04 2.40
CA PHE A 15 -45.38 0.03 2.38
C PHE A 15 -44.91 -0.26 3.81
N VAL A 16 -44.49 -1.50 4.06
CA VAL A 16 -43.66 -1.82 5.21
C VAL A 16 -42.25 -1.29 4.88
N ALA A 17 -41.96 -0.07 5.32
CA ALA A 17 -40.62 0.42 5.41
C ALA A 17 -39.90 -0.41 6.48
N GLY A 18 -39.27 -1.48 6.07
CA GLY A 18 -38.27 -2.15 6.89
C GLY A 18 -37.13 -1.18 7.13
N ALA A 19 -37.13 -0.53 8.31
CA ALA A 19 -35.95 0.13 8.83
C ALA A 19 -34.89 -0.97 8.97
N PHE A 20 -33.98 -1.06 8.00
CA PHE A 20 -32.72 -1.76 8.21
C PHE A 20 -32.04 -1.02 9.36
N ALA A 21 -31.99 -1.64 10.52
CA ALA A 21 -31.08 -1.24 11.58
C ALA A 21 -29.70 -1.20 10.91
N ALA A 22 -29.07 -0.03 10.87
CA ALA A 22 -27.70 0.12 10.40
C ALA A 22 -26.87 -0.82 11.29
N ASP A 23 -26.37 -1.89 10.68
CA ASP A 23 -25.53 -2.85 11.36
C ASP A 23 -24.27 -2.09 11.81
N ASN A 24 -24.09 -1.97 13.11
CA ASN A 24 -22.99 -1.23 13.75
C ASN A 24 -21.67 -2.02 13.66
N GLN A 25 -21.54 -2.89 12.64
CA GLN A 25 -20.33 -3.64 12.42
C GLN A 25 -19.20 -2.73 11.92
N LYS A 26 -18.11 -2.67 12.69
CA LYS A 26 -16.90 -1.97 12.27
C LYS A 26 -16.43 -2.52 10.93
N ARG A 27 -16.28 -1.66 9.94
CA ARG A 27 -15.75 -2.02 8.61
C ARG A 27 -14.25 -2.26 8.67
N THR A 28 -13.78 -3.14 7.80
CA THR A 28 -12.38 -3.54 7.73
C THR A 28 -11.82 -3.40 6.32
N TYR A 29 -10.50 -3.36 6.22
CA TYR A 29 -9.73 -3.44 4.96
C TYR A 29 -8.57 -4.41 5.13
N ALA A 30 -7.99 -4.85 4.01
CA ALA A 30 -6.70 -5.56 3.96
C ALA A 30 -5.87 -5.04 2.80
N ASN A 31 -4.55 -5.09 2.93
CA ASN A 31 -3.64 -4.74 1.84
C ASN A 31 -3.34 -5.98 0.96
N PRO A 32 -3.14 -5.78 -0.37
CA PRO A 32 -3.30 -4.54 -1.13
C PRO A 32 -4.73 -3.99 -1.06
N VAL A 33 -4.86 -2.65 -1.06
CA VAL A 33 -6.18 -1.99 -1.00
C VAL A 33 -7.03 -2.38 -2.21
N ASP A 34 -8.32 -2.65 -1.97
CA ASP A 34 -9.29 -3.05 -3.00
C ASP A 34 -9.74 -1.83 -3.81
N VAL A 35 -9.03 -1.55 -4.88
CA VAL A 35 -9.40 -0.54 -5.88
C VAL A 35 -9.37 -1.15 -7.28
N ASP A 36 -10.03 -0.52 -8.24
CA ASP A 36 -9.96 -0.86 -9.65
C ASP A 36 -8.66 -0.32 -10.25
N TYR A 37 -7.54 -0.99 -9.97
CA TYR A 37 -6.23 -0.64 -10.54
C TYR A 37 -6.28 -0.66 -12.06
N ARG A 38 -5.98 0.48 -12.66
CA ARG A 38 -6.07 0.66 -14.12
C ARG A 38 -4.92 -0.03 -14.83
N TYR A 39 -5.17 -0.59 -16.01
CA TYR A 39 -4.09 -1.05 -16.86
C TYR A 39 -3.33 0.14 -17.45
N ASN A 40 -1.99 0.01 -17.46
CA ASN A 40 -1.10 1.01 -18.00
C ASN A 40 -1.39 1.31 -19.49
N PHE A 41 -1.33 2.57 -19.87
CA PHE A 41 -1.58 3.03 -21.23
C PHE A 41 -0.31 3.46 -21.99
N GLU A 42 0.80 3.72 -21.29
CA GLU A 42 2.02 4.24 -21.92
C GLU A 42 2.88 3.13 -22.55
N GLN A 43 2.87 1.95 -21.97
CA GLN A 43 3.74 0.83 -22.38
C GLN A 43 3.17 -0.02 -23.51
N ILE A 44 2.08 0.42 -24.13
CA ILE A 44 1.41 -0.31 -25.23
C ILE A 44 2.36 -0.58 -26.41
N ASN A 45 3.23 0.37 -26.75
CA ASN A 45 4.19 0.24 -27.84
C ASN A 45 5.32 -0.75 -27.53
N GLN A 46 5.54 -1.05 -26.26
CA GLN A 46 6.52 -2.02 -25.76
C GLN A 46 5.90 -3.40 -25.51
N GLN A 47 4.58 -3.51 -25.67
CA GLN A 47 3.80 -4.72 -25.39
C GLN A 47 3.92 -5.19 -23.93
N ILE A 48 4.15 -4.27 -23.01
CA ILE A 48 4.24 -4.54 -21.57
C ILE A 48 2.89 -4.18 -20.95
N SER A 49 2.10 -5.20 -20.61
CA SER A 49 0.82 -5.05 -19.94
C SER A 49 1.00 -5.27 -18.44
N TYR A 50 0.66 -4.26 -17.64
CA TYR A 50 0.61 -4.35 -16.18
C TYR A 50 -0.35 -3.32 -15.60
N ARG A 51 -0.79 -3.52 -14.37
CA ARG A 51 -1.67 -2.56 -13.70
C ARG A 51 -0.87 -1.44 -13.05
N THR A 52 -1.45 -0.25 -13.04
CA THR A 52 -0.95 0.88 -12.27
C THR A 52 -1.24 0.67 -10.77
N GLY A 53 -0.53 1.31 -9.89
CA GLY A 53 -0.71 1.17 -8.45
C GLY A 53 0.50 1.61 -7.66
N ALA A 54 1.30 2.49 -8.26
CA ALA A 54 2.55 2.98 -7.68
C ALA A 54 2.44 4.43 -7.23
N ASP A 55 3.35 4.80 -6.33
CA ASP A 55 3.63 6.19 -5.94
C ASP A 55 2.35 6.92 -5.52
N PRO A 56 1.55 6.33 -4.60
CA PRO A 56 0.23 6.83 -4.28
C PRO A 56 0.28 8.12 -3.48
N VAL A 57 -0.58 9.07 -3.84
CA VAL A 57 -0.87 10.26 -3.04
C VAL A 57 -2.35 10.28 -2.69
N VAL A 58 -2.68 10.23 -1.41
CA VAL A 58 -4.03 10.41 -0.89
C VAL A 58 -4.16 11.80 -0.29
N VAL A 59 -5.14 12.56 -0.78
CA VAL A 59 -5.43 13.91 -0.28
C VAL A 59 -6.86 13.96 0.20
N ARG A 60 -7.07 14.41 1.45
CA ARG A 60 -8.39 14.77 1.94
C ARG A 60 -8.74 16.17 1.44
N HIS A 61 -9.86 16.30 0.71
CA HIS A 61 -10.39 17.57 0.23
C HIS A 61 -11.88 17.65 0.54
N LYS A 62 -12.27 18.62 1.35
CA LYS A 62 -13.63 18.75 1.89
C LYS A 62 -14.06 17.48 2.63
N ASP A 63 -15.08 16.81 2.16
CA ASP A 63 -15.72 15.61 2.73
C ASP A 63 -15.25 14.30 2.09
N ALA A 64 -14.22 14.33 1.23
CA ALA A 64 -13.76 13.16 0.51
C ALA A 64 -12.23 13.07 0.45
N TYR A 65 -11.77 11.85 0.14
CA TYR A 65 -10.38 11.52 -0.15
C TYR A 65 -10.23 11.29 -1.65
N TYR A 66 -9.13 11.77 -2.19
CA TYR A 66 -8.76 11.60 -3.59
C TYR A 66 -7.40 10.89 -3.66
N LEU A 67 -7.35 9.81 -4.42
CA LEU A 67 -6.16 8.98 -4.59
C LEU A 67 -5.65 9.16 -6.02
N PHE A 68 -4.39 9.51 -6.14
CA PHE A 68 -3.64 9.63 -7.39
C PHE A 68 -2.54 8.58 -7.41
N MET A 69 -2.29 7.96 -8.56
CA MET A 69 -1.28 6.92 -8.76
C MET A 69 -0.55 7.08 -10.09
N THR A 70 0.67 6.57 -10.14
CA THR A 70 1.47 6.48 -11.37
C THR A 70 0.72 5.80 -12.50
N LEU A 71 0.77 6.39 -13.69
CA LEU A 71 0.24 5.89 -14.97
C LEU A 71 -1.26 5.57 -14.99
N ALA A 72 -2.03 6.11 -14.06
CA ALA A 72 -3.47 6.06 -14.12
C ALA A 72 -4.01 7.15 -15.06
N ASP A 73 -5.06 6.83 -15.80
CA ASP A 73 -5.74 7.75 -16.72
C ASP A 73 -6.83 8.61 -16.04
N GLY A 74 -6.75 8.70 -14.73
CA GLY A 74 -7.61 9.47 -13.85
C GLY A 74 -7.22 9.28 -12.38
N TYR A 75 -8.20 9.39 -11.50
CA TYR A 75 -7.99 9.27 -10.06
C TYR A 75 -9.22 8.68 -9.36
N TRP A 76 -9.08 8.32 -8.10
CA TRP A 76 -10.16 7.70 -7.31
C TRP A 76 -10.65 8.65 -6.24
N ARG A 77 -11.94 8.56 -5.94
CA ARG A 77 -12.61 9.28 -4.86
C ARG A 77 -13.21 8.28 -3.86
N SER A 78 -13.05 8.56 -2.58
CA SER A 78 -13.70 7.84 -1.48
C SER A 78 -14.17 8.82 -0.41
N THR A 79 -15.22 8.47 0.33
CA THR A 79 -15.65 9.21 1.53
C THR A 79 -15.26 8.52 2.83
N ASN A 80 -14.66 7.31 2.74
CA ASN A 80 -14.41 6.46 3.91
C ASN A 80 -13.11 5.65 3.84
N LEU A 81 -12.25 5.89 2.82
CA LEU A 81 -11.00 5.16 2.56
C LEU A 81 -11.17 3.67 2.21
N LEU A 82 -12.40 3.17 2.10
CA LEU A 82 -12.73 1.78 1.80
C LEU A 82 -13.34 1.61 0.41
N ASP A 83 -14.33 2.45 0.11
CA ASP A 83 -15.09 2.39 -1.13
C ASP A 83 -14.55 3.46 -2.09
N TRP A 84 -13.76 3.02 -3.06
CA TRP A 84 -13.12 3.89 -4.03
C TRP A 84 -13.85 3.83 -5.37
N ASN A 85 -14.13 4.98 -5.95
CA ASN A 85 -14.74 5.12 -7.26
C ASN A 85 -13.79 5.86 -8.19
N PHE A 86 -13.51 5.27 -9.35
CA PHE A 86 -12.66 5.89 -10.36
C PHE A 86 -13.38 7.09 -11.02
N ILE A 87 -12.64 8.15 -11.22
CA ILE A 87 -13.09 9.37 -11.90
C ILE A 87 -12.24 9.55 -13.14
N THR A 88 -12.92 9.58 -14.30
CA THR A 88 -12.31 9.97 -15.58
C THR A 88 -12.38 11.50 -15.70
N PRO A 89 -11.25 12.21 -15.68
CA PRO A 89 -11.26 13.66 -15.75
C PRO A 89 -11.61 14.18 -17.15
N SER A 90 -12.23 15.35 -17.19
CA SER A 90 -12.54 16.08 -18.44
C SER A 90 -11.28 16.48 -19.23
N ARG A 91 -10.16 16.57 -18.56
CA ARG A 91 -8.85 16.92 -19.09
C ARG A 91 -7.79 16.23 -18.26
N TRP A 92 -6.88 15.53 -18.91
CA TRP A 92 -5.81 14.82 -18.22
C TRP A 92 -4.48 15.07 -18.93
N PRO A 93 -3.38 15.32 -18.23
CA PRO A 93 -2.06 15.41 -18.86
C PRO A 93 -1.71 14.03 -19.42
N LEU A 94 -1.71 13.89 -20.74
CA LEU A 94 -1.55 12.62 -21.43
C LEU A 94 -0.12 12.07 -21.36
N ALA A 95 0.85 12.88 -21.01
CA ALA A 95 2.23 12.44 -20.89
C ALA A 95 2.57 12.25 -19.41
N SER A 96 3.00 11.05 -19.06
CA SER A 96 3.77 10.79 -17.84
C SER A 96 3.14 11.26 -16.53
N VAL A 97 1.91 10.83 -16.23
CA VAL A 97 1.41 10.96 -14.86
C VAL A 97 2.10 9.89 -14.00
N VAL A 98 3.40 10.06 -13.84
CA VAL A 98 4.25 9.28 -12.95
C VAL A 98 4.35 10.04 -11.64
N ALA A 99 4.28 9.36 -10.51
CA ALA A 99 4.43 9.92 -9.17
C ALA A 99 3.80 11.32 -9.00
N PRO A 100 2.47 11.47 -9.19
CA PRO A 100 1.81 12.76 -9.16
C PRO A 100 1.80 13.37 -7.76
N ALA A 101 2.00 14.69 -7.66
CA ALA A 101 1.71 15.44 -6.44
C ALA A 101 0.28 15.94 -6.44
N ALA A 102 -0.36 15.92 -5.29
CA ALA A 102 -1.65 16.56 -5.09
C ALA A 102 -1.74 17.22 -3.70
N ILE A 103 -2.43 18.36 -3.63
CA ILE A 103 -2.67 19.07 -2.36
C ILE A 103 -4.04 19.73 -2.36
N SER A 104 -4.70 19.73 -1.19
CA SER A 104 -5.92 20.50 -0.95
C SER A 104 -5.58 21.92 -0.53
N ASP A 105 -6.12 22.92 -1.22
CA ASP A 105 -5.93 24.34 -0.94
C ASP A 105 -7.28 25.06 -0.91
N GLY A 106 -7.85 25.18 0.27
CA GLY A 106 -9.14 25.84 0.45
C GLY A 106 -10.27 25.10 -0.28
N ASP A 107 -10.83 25.75 -1.31
CA ASP A 107 -11.94 25.21 -2.12
C ASP A 107 -11.49 24.41 -3.33
N ARG A 108 -10.16 24.27 -3.54
CA ARG A 108 -9.57 23.64 -4.71
C ARG A 108 -8.58 22.53 -4.38
N LEU A 109 -8.42 21.64 -5.33
CA LEU A 109 -7.38 20.62 -5.34
C LEU A 109 -6.37 20.97 -6.44
N VAL A 110 -5.08 21.00 -6.08
CA VAL A 110 -3.98 21.30 -7.01
C VAL A 110 -3.25 19.99 -7.30
N LEU A 111 -2.99 19.72 -8.58
CA LEU A 111 -2.34 18.50 -9.07
C LEU A 111 -1.13 18.86 -9.95
N MET A 112 0.01 18.24 -9.68
CA MET A 112 1.24 18.40 -10.45
C MET A 112 1.80 17.03 -10.84
N PRO A 113 1.96 16.71 -12.13
CA PRO A 113 2.62 15.47 -12.57
C PRO A 113 4.14 15.56 -12.39
N SER A 114 4.78 14.40 -12.34
CA SER A 114 6.23 14.26 -12.46
C SER A 114 6.68 14.55 -13.90
N THR A 115 7.79 15.23 -14.09
CA THR A 115 8.18 15.68 -15.43
C THR A 115 9.68 15.92 -15.58
N THR A 116 10.18 15.83 -16.81
CA THR A 116 11.56 16.17 -17.18
C THR A 116 11.70 17.59 -17.73
N ARG A 117 10.61 18.31 -17.85
CA ARG A 117 10.53 19.66 -18.43
C ARG A 117 9.38 20.43 -17.78
N PRO A 118 9.34 21.77 -17.94
CA PRO A 118 8.24 22.57 -17.41
C PRO A 118 6.90 22.17 -18.01
N ASP A 119 6.07 21.50 -17.24
CA ASP A 119 4.72 21.02 -17.61
C ASP A 119 3.63 21.79 -16.83
N PRO A 120 2.37 21.65 -17.19
CA PRO A 120 1.28 22.35 -16.53
C PRO A 120 1.06 21.85 -15.10
N VAL A 121 0.62 22.75 -14.23
CA VAL A 121 -0.03 22.42 -12.96
C VAL A 121 -1.53 22.55 -13.15
N LEU A 122 -2.26 21.56 -12.70
CA LEU A 122 -3.71 21.48 -12.84
C LEU A 122 -4.39 21.91 -11.55
N VAL A 123 -5.62 22.37 -11.68
CA VAL A 123 -6.48 22.73 -10.56
C VAL A 123 -7.89 22.19 -10.77
N SER A 124 -8.53 21.75 -9.70
CA SER A 124 -9.94 21.38 -9.70
C SER A 124 -10.68 22.07 -8.55
N ARG A 125 -11.81 22.68 -8.86
CA ARG A 125 -12.79 23.15 -7.86
C ARG A 125 -13.97 22.17 -7.73
N ASP A 126 -14.04 21.21 -8.65
CA ASP A 126 -15.03 20.14 -8.67
C ASP A 126 -14.37 18.79 -9.02
N PRO A 127 -13.47 18.29 -8.12
CA PRO A 127 -12.78 17.03 -8.37
C PRO A 127 -13.71 15.81 -8.31
N ALA A 128 -14.90 15.93 -7.71
CA ALA A 128 -15.88 14.86 -7.66
C ALA A 128 -16.45 14.50 -9.04
N HIS A 129 -16.49 15.46 -9.97
CA HIS A 129 -16.96 15.27 -11.33
C HIS A 129 -15.83 15.31 -12.38
N GLY A 130 -14.59 15.21 -11.97
CA GLY A 130 -13.45 15.16 -12.88
C GLY A 130 -13.17 16.46 -13.62
N VAL A 131 -13.63 17.60 -13.11
CA VAL A 131 -13.41 18.90 -13.76
C VAL A 131 -12.01 19.39 -13.41
N LEU A 132 -11.12 19.41 -14.40
CA LEU A 132 -9.76 19.92 -14.27
C LEU A 132 -9.54 21.11 -15.20
N ASP A 133 -8.81 22.11 -14.72
CA ASP A 133 -8.31 23.24 -15.49
C ASP A 133 -6.82 23.50 -15.21
N PHE A 134 -6.22 24.45 -15.90
CA PHE A 134 -4.85 24.84 -15.68
C PHE A 134 -4.73 25.88 -14.57
N LEU A 135 -3.96 25.58 -13.54
CA LEU A 135 -3.46 26.60 -12.61
C LEU A 135 -2.30 27.36 -13.27
N THR A 136 -1.44 26.65 -13.99
CA THR A 136 -0.52 27.23 -14.98
C THR A 136 -0.38 26.26 -16.15
N ARG A 137 -0.25 26.79 -17.36
CA ARG A 137 -0.04 25.99 -18.58
C ARG A 137 1.38 25.47 -18.70
N ARG A 138 2.31 26.13 -18.05
CA ARG A 138 3.72 25.77 -18.04
C ARG A 138 4.38 26.35 -16.79
N MET A 139 5.06 25.50 -16.04
CA MET A 139 5.95 25.96 -14.97
C MET A 139 7.11 26.77 -15.57
N PRO A 140 7.65 27.76 -14.85
CA PRO A 140 8.86 28.44 -15.30
C PRO A 140 10.04 27.47 -15.33
N GLU A 141 11.06 27.82 -16.12
CA GLU A 141 12.36 27.13 -16.05
C GLU A 141 12.97 27.32 -14.65
N LEU A 142 13.64 26.29 -14.14
CA LEU A 142 14.32 26.38 -12.86
C LEU A 142 15.39 27.48 -12.89
N PRO A 143 15.53 28.25 -11.81
CA PRO A 143 16.42 29.44 -11.81
C PRO A 143 17.92 29.08 -11.66
N VAL A 144 18.31 27.89 -12.09
CA VAL A 144 19.69 27.38 -12.15
C VAL A 144 19.83 26.49 -13.39
N PRO A 145 21.06 26.30 -13.91
CA PRO A 145 21.28 25.40 -15.04
C PRO A 145 20.80 23.97 -14.78
N VAL A 146 20.23 23.34 -15.80
CA VAL A 146 19.93 21.91 -15.80
C VAL A 146 21.11 21.17 -16.40
N SER A 147 21.81 20.35 -15.62
CA SER A 147 22.95 19.56 -16.10
C SER A 147 23.22 18.36 -15.21
N GLU A 148 23.94 17.38 -15.75
CA GLU A 148 24.47 16.26 -14.98
C GLU A 148 25.49 16.75 -13.94
N PRO A 149 25.47 16.25 -12.69
CA PRO A 149 26.44 16.64 -11.68
C PRO A 149 27.82 16.04 -11.97
N PRO A 150 28.90 16.71 -11.62
CA PRO A 150 30.26 16.17 -11.73
C PRO A 150 30.49 14.96 -10.79
N GLY A 151 29.69 14.79 -9.77
CA GLY A 151 29.75 13.72 -8.78
C GLY A 151 28.46 13.64 -7.95
N ARG A 152 28.43 12.71 -7.00
CA ARG A 152 27.32 12.60 -6.04
C ARG A 152 27.44 13.70 -4.99
N TRP A 153 26.32 14.35 -4.69
CA TRP A 153 26.20 15.25 -3.56
C TRP A 153 26.07 14.47 -2.24
N HIS A 154 26.77 14.92 -1.18
CA HIS A 154 26.67 14.35 0.15
C HIS A 154 26.08 15.35 1.14
N GLN A 155 25.48 14.83 2.21
CA GLN A 155 24.91 15.69 3.25
C GLN A 155 26.01 16.60 3.86
N GLY A 156 25.77 17.92 3.77
CA GLY A 156 26.71 18.94 4.22
C GLY A 156 27.63 19.50 3.14
N ASP A 157 27.62 18.95 1.94
CA ASP A 157 28.36 19.56 0.80
C ASP A 157 27.81 20.95 0.46
N PRO A 158 28.62 21.81 -0.22
CA PRO A 158 28.14 23.05 -0.80
C PRO A 158 26.91 22.79 -1.71
N GLN A 159 26.02 23.78 -1.77
CA GLN A 159 24.85 23.68 -2.63
C GLN A 159 25.26 23.53 -4.10
N PRO A 160 24.65 22.60 -4.87
CA PRO A 160 25.00 22.40 -6.26
C PRO A 160 24.62 23.63 -7.10
N GLU A 161 25.45 23.95 -8.09
CA GLU A 161 25.20 25.04 -9.02
C GLU A 161 24.21 24.71 -10.12
N SER A 162 23.87 23.43 -10.26
CA SER A 162 22.92 22.89 -11.24
C SER A 162 22.00 21.83 -10.62
N VAL A 163 20.89 21.55 -11.30
CA VAL A 163 19.90 20.52 -10.91
C VAL A 163 19.67 19.58 -12.06
N PRO A 164 19.17 18.34 -11.80
CA PRO A 164 18.74 17.44 -12.85
C PRO A 164 17.52 17.97 -13.60
N PRO A 165 17.22 17.44 -14.80
CA PRO A 165 15.92 17.62 -15.41
C PRO A 165 14.82 17.28 -14.42
N GLY A 166 13.73 18.04 -14.43
CA GLY A 166 12.64 17.79 -13.48
C GLY A 166 11.62 18.92 -13.47
N PRO A 167 10.70 18.91 -12.47
CA PRO A 167 10.76 18.10 -11.23
C PRO A 167 10.28 16.66 -11.39
N TRP A 168 11.13 15.71 -11.01
CA TRP A 168 10.77 14.29 -10.84
C TRP A 168 10.21 14.05 -9.44
N ASP A 169 9.17 13.20 -9.33
CA ASP A 169 8.54 12.82 -8.08
C ASP A 169 8.25 14.04 -7.19
N PRO A 170 7.44 15.00 -7.69
CA PRO A 170 7.20 16.25 -7.00
C PRO A 170 6.33 16.03 -5.76
N ALA A 171 6.47 16.91 -4.78
CA ALA A 171 5.54 17.10 -3.69
C ALA A 171 5.28 18.58 -3.47
N LEU A 172 4.01 18.94 -3.32
CA LEU A 172 3.60 20.31 -3.00
C LEU A 172 3.28 20.40 -1.51
N PHE A 173 3.72 21.46 -0.89
CA PHE A 173 3.40 21.76 0.50
C PHE A 173 3.01 23.23 0.64
N LYS A 174 1.92 23.49 1.37
CA LYS A 174 1.52 24.83 1.79
C LYS A 174 1.63 24.93 3.30
N ASP A 175 2.43 25.87 3.77
CA ASP A 175 2.63 26.10 5.20
C ASP A 175 1.47 26.90 5.82
N ASP A 176 1.41 26.90 7.14
CA ASP A 176 0.37 27.61 7.93
C ASP A 176 0.41 29.13 7.72
N ASP A 177 1.58 29.67 7.33
CA ASP A 177 1.77 31.10 7.00
C ASP A 177 1.36 31.44 5.54
N GLY A 178 0.90 30.44 4.79
CA GLY A 178 0.45 30.59 3.40
C GLY A 178 1.53 30.46 2.35
N ARG A 179 2.80 30.30 2.72
CA ARG A 179 3.89 30.06 1.76
C ARG A 179 3.79 28.67 1.15
N TRP A 180 4.20 28.55 -0.10
CA TRP A 180 4.18 27.32 -0.85
C TRP A 180 5.60 26.83 -1.14
N TYR A 181 5.74 25.50 -1.15
CA TYR A 181 7.00 24.84 -1.40
C TYR A 181 6.80 23.67 -2.36
N LEU A 182 7.79 23.47 -3.23
CA LEU A 182 7.93 22.31 -4.11
C LEU A 182 9.14 21.51 -3.68
N TYR A 183 8.96 20.21 -3.47
CA TYR A 183 10.03 19.24 -3.24
C TYR A 183 10.05 18.26 -4.39
N TRP A 184 11.24 17.77 -4.77
CA TRP A 184 11.35 16.80 -5.85
C TRP A 184 12.68 16.07 -5.82
N GLY A 185 12.74 14.92 -6.55
CA GLY A 185 13.94 14.16 -6.88
C GLY A 185 13.63 12.67 -6.96
N SER A 186 14.23 12.04 -7.95
CA SER A 186 14.30 10.59 -8.11
C SER A 186 15.63 10.27 -8.80
N SER A 187 16.65 9.85 -8.03
CA SER A 187 17.99 9.70 -8.55
C SER A 187 18.89 8.86 -7.67
N ASN A 188 19.91 8.26 -8.27
CA ASN A 188 21.03 7.64 -7.56
C ASN A 188 22.28 8.56 -7.45
N ARG A 189 22.20 9.78 -7.94
CA ARG A 189 23.30 10.77 -7.94
C ARG A 189 22.94 12.08 -7.26
N TYR A 190 21.72 12.56 -7.52
CA TYR A 190 21.22 13.82 -7.00
C TYR A 190 20.53 13.65 -5.65
N PRO A 191 20.58 14.69 -4.80
CA PRO A 191 19.75 14.75 -3.59
C PRO A 191 18.28 15.00 -3.93
N LEU A 192 17.42 14.97 -2.93
CA LEU A 192 16.11 15.63 -3.01
C LEU A 192 16.32 17.16 -2.88
N PHE A 193 15.59 17.89 -3.69
CA PHE A 193 15.60 19.35 -3.73
C PHE A 193 14.32 19.94 -3.15
N GLY A 194 14.39 21.20 -2.77
CA GLY A 194 13.24 22.02 -2.39
C GLY A 194 13.41 23.46 -2.83
N ILE A 195 12.30 24.13 -3.14
CA ILE A 195 12.23 25.54 -3.48
C ILE A 195 10.91 26.15 -3.04
N GLU A 196 10.91 27.43 -2.70
CA GLU A 196 9.67 28.18 -2.42
C GLU A 196 9.00 28.62 -3.72
N LEU A 197 7.66 28.62 -3.73
CA LEU A 197 6.84 29.04 -4.86
C LEU A 197 6.07 30.33 -4.55
N ASP A 198 6.04 31.25 -5.50
CA ASP A 198 5.12 32.38 -5.48
C ASP A 198 3.86 32.04 -6.27
N MET A 199 2.74 31.93 -5.57
CA MET A 199 1.44 31.56 -6.09
C MET A 199 0.51 32.78 -6.31
N ARG A 200 0.96 34.00 -6.10
CA ARG A 200 0.12 35.22 -6.12
C ARG A 200 -0.55 35.48 -7.47
N GLU A 201 0.11 35.10 -8.57
CA GLU A 201 -0.40 35.27 -9.93
C GLU A 201 -1.01 33.97 -10.51
N ALA A 202 -1.06 32.88 -9.74
CA ALA A 202 -1.51 31.58 -10.24
C ALA A 202 -2.97 31.61 -10.74
N ASP A 203 -3.88 32.19 -9.97
CA ASP A 203 -5.31 32.26 -10.35
C ASP A 203 -5.60 33.35 -11.37
N SER A 204 -4.98 34.52 -11.27
CA SER A 204 -5.30 35.69 -12.09
C SER A 204 -4.62 35.68 -13.45
N GLN A 205 -3.40 35.13 -13.55
CA GLN A 205 -2.57 35.16 -14.75
C GLN A 205 -2.08 33.79 -15.19
N GLN A 206 -2.45 32.73 -14.47
CA GLN A 206 -1.95 31.36 -14.67
C GLN A 206 -0.41 31.29 -14.64
N ARG A 207 0.22 32.03 -13.71
CA ARG A 207 1.67 32.09 -13.53
C ARG A 207 2.06 31.71 -12.13
N ILE A 208 3.07 30.84 -12.05
CA ILE A 208 3.77 30.46 -10.82
C ILE A 208 5.22 30.89 -10.99
N HIS A 209 5.82 31.43 -9.93
CA HIS A 209 7.22 31.82 -9.95
C HIS A 209 8.00 31.08 -8.86
N TYR A 210 9.30 30.90 -9.06
CA TYR A 210 10.20 30.41 -8.01
C TYR A 210 10.73 31.58 -7.20
N ILE A 211 10.83 31.38 -5.88
CA ILE A 211 11.49 32.31 -4.96
C ILE A 211 12.86 31.76 -4.58
N GLY A 212 13.92 32.43 -4.96
CA GLY A 212 15.30 32.02 -4.69
C GLY A 212 15.78 30.92 -5.63
N LYS A 213 16.72 30.10 -5.14
CA LYS A 213 17.31 28.96 -5.87
C LYS A 213 16.92 27.63 -5.23
N PRO A 214 16.85 26.53 -6.02
CA PRO A 214 16.71 25.20 -5.47
C PRO A 214 17.77 24.90 -4.41
N ARG A 215 17.37 24.23 -3.34
CA ARG A 215 18.27 23.77 -2.28
C ARG A 215 18.33 22.26 -2.29
N ALA A 216 19.52 21.69 -2.29
CA ALA A 216 19.76 20.30 -1.97
C ALA A 216 19.45 20.08 -0.48
N LEU A 217 18.58 19.14 -0.16
CA LEU A 217 18.03 18.96 1.18
C LEU A 217 18.57 17.70 1.87
N ILE A 218 18.43 16.54 1.22
CA ILE A 218 18.78 15.23 1.79
C ILE A 218 19.28 14.28 0.70
N THR A 219 20.09 13.30 1.12
CA THR A 219 20.61 12.22 0.27
C THR A 219 20.72 10.92 1.04
N LEU A 220 21.00 9.82 0.34
CA LEU A 220 21.25 8.52 0.97
C LEU A 220 22.68 8.37 1.46
N GLU A 221 22.83 7.69 2.60
CA GLU A 221 24.13 7.31 3.16
C GLU A 221 24.14 5.81 3.53
N PRO A 222 24.13 4.91 2.51
CA PRO A 222 23.98 3.46 2.76
C PRO A 222 25.13 2.84 3.54
N LYS A 223 26.28 3.53 3.67
CA LYS A 223 27.36 3.12 4.58
C LYS A 223 27.02 3.35 6.05
N GLN A 224 26.11 4.27 6.35
CA GLN A 224 25.64 4.60 7.70
C GLN A 224 24.28 3.97 7.99
N HIS A 225 23.42 3.87 6.97
CA HIS A 225 22.02 3.46 7.08
C HIS A 225 21.82 2.13 6.36
N GLY A 226 21.73 1.03 7.10
CA GLY A 226 21.62 -0.32 6.53
C GLY A 226 20.40 -0.51 5.66
N TRP A 227 19.27 0.12 6.00
CA TRP A 227 18.03 0.04 5.26
C TRP A 227 18.05 0.77 3.88
N GLU A 228 19.03 1.63 3.65
CA GLU A 228 19.25 2.29 2.36
C GLU A 228 20.11 1.46 1.39
N ARG A 229 20.61 0.29 1.82
CA ARG A 229 21.48 -0.56 1.00
C ARG A 229 20.73 -1.20 -0.15
N PHE A 230 21.39 -1.27 -1.29
CA PHE A 230 20.90 -1.91 -2.51
C PHE A 230 20.61 -3.40 -2.34
N GLY A 231 19.66 -3.90 -3.14
CA GLY A 231 19.37 -5.32 -3.31
C GLY A 231 18.35 -5.91 -2.34
N PRO A 232 17.81 -7.10 -2.66
CA PRO A 232 16.87 -7.80 -1.81
C PRO A 232 17.50 -8.07 -0.44
N ASP A 233 16.70 -7.96 0.61
CA ASP A 233 17.13 -8.09 2.01
C ASP A 233 18.35 -7.24 2.37
N HIS A 234 18.61 -6.12 1.68
CA HIS A 234 19.79 -5.27 1.84
C HIS A 234 21.13 -6.01 1.70
N THR A 235 21.20 -7.03 0.85
CA THR A 235 22.39 -7.87 0.66
C THR A 235 23.34 -7.38 -0.42
N GLY A 236 22.97 -6.33 -1.16
CA GLY A 236 23.78 -5.78 -2.24
C GLY A 236 24.96 -4.94 -1.76
N GLU A 237 25.70 -4.40 -2.71
CA GLU A 237 26.85 -3.52 -2.49
C GLU A 237 26.43 -2.19 -1.84
N ASP A 238 27.38 -1.51 -1.20
CA ASP A 238 27.21 -0.14 -0.67
C ASP A 238 27.31 0.91 -1.78
N LYS A 239 26.53 0.70 -2.85
CA LYS A 239 26.44 1.65 -3.95
C LYS A 239 25.22 2.56 -3.79
N PRO A 240 25.25 3.76 -4.39
CA PRO A 240 24.11 4.64 -4.43
C PRO A 240 22.89 3.92 -5.01
N THR A 241 21.81 3.97 -4.27
CA THR A 241 20.49 3.56 -4.70
C THR A 241 19.66 4.79 -5.04
N TYR A 242 18.43 4.61 -5.50
CA TYR A 242 17.53 5.73 -5.71
C TYR A 242 17.08 6.29 -4.36
N ILE A 243 17.09 7.62 -4.27
CA ILE A 243 16.31 8.41 -3.33
C ILE A 243 15.19 9.06 -4.12
N GLU A 244 13.95 8.90 -3.67
CA GLU A 244 12.77 9.36 -4.40
C GLU A 244 11.58 9.59 -3.46
N GLY A 245 10.41 9.96 -4.01
CA GLY A 245 9.18 10.04 -3.23
C GLY A 245 9.20 11.09 -2.14
N ALA A 246 9.69 12.29 -2.44
CA ALA A 246 9.67 13.40 -1.49
C ALA A 246 8.25 13.69 -1.00
N TRP A 247 8.06 13.79 0.31
CA TRP A 247 6.80 14.23 0.91
C TRP A 247 7.05 14.97 2.22
N LEU A 248 6.54 16.20 2.34
CA LEU A 248 6.68 16.97 3.57
C LEU A 248 5.41 16.91 4.42
N THR A 249 5.58 16.55 5.69
CA THR A 249 4.54 16.59 6.71
C THR A 249 4.94 17.54 7.82
N LYS A 250 4.06 18.44 8.25
CA LYS A 250 4.26 19.29 9.42
C LYS A 250 3.52 18.73 10.62
N HIS A 251 4.23 18.52 11.72
CA HIS A 251 3.64 18.07 12.99
C HIS A 251 4.39 18.66 14.18
N GLY A 252 3.64 19.19 15.17
CA GLY A 252 4.22 19.76 16.39
C GLY A 252 5.19 20.91 16.14
N GLY A 253 4.99 21.69 15.06
CA GLY A 253 5.87 22.78 14.65
C GLY A 253 7.15 22.36 13.91
N ARG A 254 7.35 21.06 13.69
CA ARG A 254 8.49 20.51 12.96
C ARG A 254 8.08 19.98 11.58
N TYR A 255 9.04 19.93 10.66
CA TYR A 255 8.88 19.47 9.28
C TYR A 255 9.56 18.13 9.10
N TYR A 256 8.83 17.14 8.61
CA TYR A 256 9.26 15.77 8.36
C TYR A 256 9.31 15.54 6.86
N LEU A 257 10.51 15.56 6.29
CA LEU A 257 10.71 15.27 4.86
C LEU A 257 10.92 13.77 4.68
N GLN A 258 9.90 13.11 4.14
CA GLN A 258 9.93 11.68 3.84
C GLN A 258 10.62 11.40 2.51
N TYR A 259 11.16 10.19 2.37
CA TYR A 259 11.76 9.68 1.14
C TYR A 259 11.68 8.16 1.08
N GLY A 260 11.70 7.62 -0.15
CA GLY A 260 11.76 6.18 -0.43
C GLY A 260 13.17 5.73 -0.76
N ALA A 261 13.56 4.54 -0.30
CA ALA A 261 14.82 3.84 -0.60
C ALA A 261 14.67 2.34 -0.24
N PRO A 262 15.54 1.44 -0.78
CA PRO A 262 16.60 1.64 -1.76
C PRO A 262 16.15 1.60 -3.22
N GLY A 263 14.95 1.09 -3.51
CA GLY A 263 14.38 0.95 -4.83
C GLY A 263 13.16 0.07 -4.80
N THR A 264 12.17 0.41 -5.60
CA THR A 264 10.82 -0.17 -5.57
C THR A 264 10.78 -1.65 -5.99
N GLU A 265 11.79 -2.13 -6.70
CA GLU A 265 11.94 -3.53 -7.14
C GLU A 265 12.43 -4.47 -6.02
N PHE A 266 12.75 -3.95 -4.83
CA PHE A 266 13.23 -4.74 -3.71
C PHE A 266 12.16 -4.93 -2.63
N ASN A 267 12.13 -6.11 -2.04
CA ASN A 267 11.23 -6.42 -0.93
C ASN A 267 11.40 -5.49 0.28
N VAL A 268 12.53 -4.83 0.38
CA VAL A 268 12.94 -3.95 1.48
C VAL A 268 12.68 -2.46 1.20
N TYR A 269 11.99 -2.12 0.11
CA TYR A 269 11.64 -0.74 -0.18
C TYR A 269 10.86 -0.10 0.97
N ALA A 270 11.38 1.01 1.49
CA ALA A 270 10.95 1.59 2.75
C ALA A 270 10.83 3.10 2.69
N THR A 271 10.16 3.68 3.66
CA THR A 271 10.07 5.13 3.87
C THR A 271 10.94 5.54 5.05
N GLY A 272 11.84 6.49 4.82
CA GLY A 272 12.58 7.20 5.86
C GLY A 272 12.12 8.64 6.01
N THR A 273 12.68 9.34 6.99
CA THR A 273 12.42 10.76 7.21
C THR A 273 13.64 11.50 7.74
N TYR A 274 13.79 12.74 7.30
CA TYR A 274 14.64 13.75 7.92
C TYR A 274 13.75 14.80 8.57
N VAL A 275 14.23 15.46 9.61
CA VAL A 275 13.43 16.40 10.42
C VAL A 275 14.12 17.76 10.48
N SER A 276 13.34 18.84 10.41
CA SER A 276 13.83 20.22 10.47
C SER A 276 12.84 21.13 11.20
N ASP A 277 13.32 22.28 11.67
CA ASP A 277 12.49 23.37 12.16
C ASP A 277 12.10 24.37 11.05
N ASN A 278 12.59 24.14 9.82
CA ASN A 278 12.29 24.98 8.65
C ASN A 278 11.91 24.12 7.44
N PRO A 279 10.99 24.57 6.57
CA PRO A 279 10.52 23.78 5.43
C PRO A 279 11.62 23.53 4.37
N LEU A 280 12.64 24.37 4.28
CA LEU A 280 13.80 24.18 3.38
C LEU A 280 15.08 23.81 4.13
N GLY A 281 14.96 23.25 5.32
CA GLY A 281 16.08 22.77 6.12
C GLY A 281 16.89 23.85 6.84
N PRO A 282 18.04 23.49 7.43
CA PRO A 282 18.71 22.19 7.31
C PRO A 282 17.90 21.04 7.91
N PHE A 283 17.95 19.87 7.26
CA PHE A 283 17.28 18.66 7.71
C PHE A 283 18.27 17.71 8.39
N GLU A 284 17.86 17.12 9.50
CA GLU A 284 18.61 16.13 10.26
C GLU A 284 18.02 14.73 10.10
N TYR A 285 18.87 13.73 9.91
CA TYR A 285 18.46 12.34 9.79
C TYR A 285 17.81 11.85 11.08
N ALA A 286 16.64 11.23 10.98
CA ALA A 286 15.95 10.67 12.13
C ALA A 286 16.57 9.31 12.53
N PRO A 287 17.13 9.17 13.75
CA PRO A 287 17.86 7.95 14.15
C PRO A 287 16.97 6.71 14.25
N TYR A 288 15.64 6.89 14.26
CA TYR A 288 14.64 5.83 14.29
C TYR A 288 14.21 5.34 12.89
N ASN A 289 14.81 5.86 11.82
CA ASN A 289 14.58 5.36 10.47
C ASN A 289 14.93 3.88 10.31
N PRO A 290 14.23 3.18 9.35
CA PRO A 290 13.12 3.68 8.54
C PRO A 290 11.85 3.87 9.36
N VAL A 291 10.96 4.78 8.95
CA VAL A 291 9.67 4.99 9.64
C VAL A 291 8.59 4.00 9.19
N GLY A 292 8.64 3.59 7.92
CA GLY A 292 7.76 2.57 7.34
C GLY A 292 8.60 1.47 6.67
N TYR A 293 8.50 0.24 7.17
CA TYR A 293 9.32 -0.89 6.72
C TYR A 293 8.53 -2.20 6.72
N LYS A 294 8.41 -2.84 5.55
CA LYS A 294 7.66 -4.07 5.37
C LYS A 294 8.38 -5.04 4.43
N PRO A 295 9.44 -5.71 4.90
CA PRO A 295 10.26 -6.59 4.07
C PRO A 295 9.69 -7.99 3.86
N GLY A 296 8.66 -8.36 4.60
CA GLY A 296 8.06 -9.70 4.57
C GLY A 296 6.54 -9.68 4.73
N GLY A 297 5.93 -10.86 4.80
CA GLY A 297 4.50 -11.09 4.76
C GLY A 297 4.03 -11.42 3.34
N PHE A 298 2.77 -11.16 3.02
CA PHE A 298 2.17 -11.42 1.70
C PHE A 298 2.71 -10.46 0.64
N VAL A 299 2.59 -9.14 0.87
CA VAL A 299 3.17 -8.11 -0.01
C VAL A 299 4.31 -7.39 0.69
N HIS A 300 5.31 -7.01 -0.07
CA HIS A 300 6.54 -6.41 0.41
C HIS A 300 6.68 -4.97 -0.06
N GLY A 301 7.28 -4.12 0.76
CA GLY A 301 7.52 -2.73 0.44
C GLY A 301 6.53 -1.77 1.11
N ALA A 302 7.05 -0.64 1.57
CA ALA A 302 6.27 0.43 2.20
C ALA A 302 6.79 1.82 1.78
N GLY A 303 7.64 1.89 0.74
CA GLY A 303 8.24 3.12 0.24
C GLY A 303 7.34 3.90 -0.69
N HIS A 304 7.72 5.13 -0.99
CA HIS A 304 7.15 6.07 -1.93
C HIS A 304 5.62 6.18 -1.83
N GLY A 305 5.17 6.82 -0.78
CA GLY A 305 3.79 7.19 -0.57
C GLY A 305 3.73 8.48 0.23
N ASN A 306 2.56 8.88 0.65
CA ASN A 306 2.38 10.09 1.43
C ASN A 306 1.78 9.83 2.81
N THR A 307 2.03 10.75 3.72
CA THR A 307 1.39 10.80 5.04
C THR A 307 0.27 11.85 5.03
N PHE A 308 -0.90 11.48 5.51
CA PHE A 308 -2.07 12.34 5.56
C PHE A 308 -2.93 12.07 6.81
N GLN A 309 -3.91 12.92 7.08
CA GLN A 309 -4.86 12.73 8.16
C GLN A 309 -6.26 12.40 7.62
N ASP A 310 -6.96 11.48 8.32
CA ASP A 310 -8.38 11.26 8.10
C ASP A 310 -9.26 12.36 8.75
N GLU A 311 -10.55 12.22 8.61
CA GLU A 311 -11.53 13.18 9.17
C GLU A 311 -11.51 13.24 10.71
N TYR A 312 -11.01 12.19 11.36
CA TYR A 312 -10.90 12.10 12.83
C TYR A 312 -9.52 12.59 13.32
N GLY A 313 -8.62 12.98 12.40
CA GLY A 313 -7.26 13.39 12.70
C GLY A 313 -6.31 12.23 12.97
N ASN A 314 -6.66 10.98 12.62
CA ASN A 314 -5.73 9.86 12.63
C ASN A 314 -4.74 10.00 11.47
N TRP A 315 -3.49 9.66 11.73
CA TRP A 315 -2.46 9.65 10.70
C TRP A 315 -2.45 8.34 9.93
N TRP A 316 -2.25 8.46 8.64
CA TRP A 316 -2.12 7.37 7.70
C TRP A 316 -0.91 7.58 6.82
N ASN A 317 -0.29 6.48 6.39
CA ASN A 317 0.75 6.48 5.36
C ASN A 317 0.33 5.53 4.25
N THR A 318 0.51 5.96 3.00
CA THR A 318 0.40 5.09 1.84
C THR A 318 1.76 4.49 1.50
N GLY A 319 1.78 3.37 0.84
CA GLY A 319 3.00 2.74 0.37
C GLY A 319 2.78 1.96 -0.92
N THR A 320 3.88 1.56 -1.52
CA THR A 320 3.95 0.92 -2.84
C THR A 320 4.43 -0.52 -2.72
N PRO A 321 3.58 -1.50 -2.34
CA PRO A 321 3.99 -2.91 -2.33
C PRO A 321 4.28 -3.42 -3.73
N TRP A 322 5.39 -4.11 -3.87
CA TRP A 322 5.84 -4.74 -5.08
C TRP A 322 5.11 -6.05 -5.36
N ILE A 323 4.62 -6.22 -6.57
CA ILE A 323 3.92 -7.41 -7.07
C ILE A 323 4.76 -8.12 -8.13
N GLY A 324 5.13 -7.44 -9.22
CA GLY A 324 6.07 -7.92 -10.22
C GLY A 324 5.59 -9.12 -11.04
N TYR A 325 4.29 -9.19 -11.40
CA TYR A 325 3.75 -10.27 -12.24
C TYR A 325 4.25 -10.19 -13.69
N ASN A 326 3.88 -9.11 -14.37
CA ASN A 326 4.15 -8.92 -15.80
C ASN A 326 5.30 -7.95 -16.03
N TRP A 327 5.63 -7.14 -15.07
CA TRP A 327 6.63 -6.10 -15.12
C TRP A 327 7.36 -5.93 -13.78
N THR A 328 8.68 -5.78 -13.82
CA THR A 328 9.51 -5.61 -12.59
C THR A 328 9.01 -4.50 -11.67
N PHE A 329 8.46 -3.43 -12.23
CA PHE A 329 7.92 -2.30 -11.47
C PHE A 329 6.41 -2.35 -11.27
N GLU A 330 5.76 -3.49 -11.48
CA GLU A 330 4.34 -3.64 -11.17
C GLU A 330 4.12 -3.67 -9.66
N ARG A 331 3.26 -2.79 -9.19
CA ARG A 331 3.01 -2.51 -7.78
C ARG A 331 1.51 -2.42 -7.51
N ARG A 332 1.17 -2.43 -6.23
CA ARG A 332 -0.17 -2.08 -5.71
C ARG A 332 0.01 -0.99 -4.66
N ILE A 333 -1.09 -0.53 -4.08
CA ILE A 333 -1.04 0.39 -2.96
C ILE A 333 -1.36 -0.32 -1.65
N ALA A 334 -0.72 0.15 -0.59
CA ALA A 334 -1.07 -0.21 0.77
C ALA A 334 -1.43 1.03 1.59
N LEU A 335 -2.30 0.84 2.56
CA LEU A 335 -2.69 1.83 3.54
C LEU A 335 -2.24 1.34 4.93
N PHE A 336 -1.41 2.14 5.59
CA PHE A 336 -0.87 1.84 6.90
C PHE A 336 -1.27 2.90 7.93
N PRO A 337 -1.67 2.52 9.14
CA PRO A 337 -1.78 3.47 10.23
C PRO A 337 -0.41 4.09 10.54
N ALA A 338 -0.39 5.38 10.80
CA ALA A 338 0.81 6.11 11.18
C ALA A 338 0.57 6.91 12.47
N ASP A 339 1.63 7.30 13.15
CA ASP A 339 1.53 8.15 14.33
C ASP A 339 2.79 8.98 14.56
N PHE A 340 2.66 9.96 15.46
CA PHE A 340 3.76 10.74 16.02
C PHE A 340 3.73 10.57 17.53
N SER A 341 4.85 10.17 18.13
CA SER A 341 4.97 10.11 19.59
C SER A 341 5.07 11.51 20.20
N ASN A 342 4.90 11.60 21.52
CA ASN A 342 4.98 12.88 22.25
C ASN A 342 6.34 13.58 22.09
N ASP A 343 7.40 12.85 21.80
CA ASP A 343 8.75 13.39 21.53
C ASP A 343 9.05 13.56 20.04
N GLY A 344 8.02 13.49 19.18
CA GLY A 344 8.11 13.75 17.75
C GLY A 344 8.68 12.60 16.91
N GLN A 345 8.78 11.38 17.42
CA GLN A 345 9.14 10.24 16.59
C GLN A 345 7.96 9.85 15.68
N MET A 346 8.14 9.98 14.38
CA MET A 346 7.21 9.45 13.38
C MET A 346 7.32 7.94 13.26
N SER A 347 6.22 7.23 13.07
CA SER A 347 6.22 5.81 12.75
C SER A 347 5.02 5.40 11.91
N VAL A 348 5.21 4.33 11.14
CA VAL A 348 4.20 3.69 10.28
C VAL A 348 4.05 2.24 10.75
N ASN A 349 2.84 1.86 11.14
CA ASN A 349 2.58 0.51 11.64
C ASN A 349 2.38 -0.48 10.48
N THR A 350 3.37 -1.33 10.25
CA THR A 350 3.33 -2.39 9.23
C THR A 350 3.10 -3.79 9.80
N ARG A 351 2.88 -3.90 11.11
CA ARG A 351 2.62 -5.17 11.79
C ARG A 351 1.30 -5.76 11.33
N PHE A 352 1.32 -6.99 10.81
CA PHE A 352 0.17 -7.65 10.20
C PHE A 352 -0.55 -6.82 9.14
N ALA A 353 0.15 -5.91 8.48
CA ALA A 353 -0.47 -4.97 7.54
C ALA A 353 -1.17 -5.62 6.33
N ASP A 354 -0.87 -6.90 6.06
CA ASP A 354 -1.57 -7.70 5.03
C ASP A 354 -2.85 -8.37 5.53
N PHE A 355 -3.10 -8.31 6.84
CA PHE A 355 -4.27 -8.91 7.49
C PHE A 355 -5.37 -7.87 7.65
N PRO A 356 -6.62 -8.28 7.91
CA PRO A 356 -7.70 -7.33 8.09
C PRO A 356 -7.47 -6.38 9.26
N HIS A 357 -7.67 -5.09 9.02
CA HIS A 357 -7.66 -4.02 10.01
C HIS A 357 -9.00 -3.31 10.04
N TYR A 358 -9.42 -2.85 11.21
CA TYR A 358 -10.59 -1.99 11.33
C TYR A 358 -10.31 -0.62 10.71
N MET A 359 -11.25 -0.11 9.92
CA MET A 359 -11.28 1.29 9.57
C MET A 359 -11.90 2.06 10.76
N PRO A 360 -11.17 3.02 11.34
CA PRO A 360 -11.65 3.76 12.50
C PRO A 360 -12.85 4.65 12.14
N THR A 361 -13.76 4.80 13.10
CA THR A 361 -14.89 5.74 13.06
C THR A 361 -14.76 6.82 14.11
N GLY A 362 -13.54 7.11 14.55
CA GLY A 362 -13.18 8.10 15.54
C GLY A 362 -11.68 8.17 15.75
N LYS A 363 -11.23 9.01 16.70
CA LYS A 363 -9.81 9.14 17.04
C LYS A 363 -9.26 7.85 17.65
N VAL A 364 -8.12 7.39 17.13
CA VAL A 364 -7.37 6.22 17.59
C VAL A 364 -6.13 6.69 18.36
N THR A 365 -5.90 6.12 19.52
CA THR A 365 -4.74 6.43 20.38
C THR A 365 -3.62 5.40 20.26
N ASP A 366 -3.94 4.20 19.75
CA ASP A 366 -2.99 3.11 19.54
C ASP A 366 -3.28 2.45 18.19
N SER A 367 -2.39 2.61 17.24
CA SER A 367 -2.52 2.04 15.89
C SER A 367 -2.54 0.51 15.86
N GLU A 368 -1.95 -0.16 16.86
CA GLU A 368 -2.00 -1.63 16.97
C GLU A 368 -3.41 -2.15 17.27
N SER A 369 -4.27 -1.32 17.89
CA SER A 369 -5.67 -1.68 18.18
C SER A 369 -6.53 -1.81 16.92
N LEU A 370 -6.07 -1.35 15.76
CA LEU A 370 -6.77 -1.50 14.50
C LEU A 370 -6.65 -2.91 13.92
N PHE A 371 -5.65 -3.69 14.31
CA PHE A 371 -5.56 -5.08 13.90
C PHE A 371 -6.74 -5.89 14.46
N THR A 372 -7.51 -6.55 13.57
CA THR A 372 -8.73 -7.27 13.97
C THR A 372 -8.48 -8.52 14.81
N GLY A 373 -7.26 -9.07 14.77
CA GLY A 373 -6.95 -10.39 15.31
C GLY A 373 -7.45 -11.55 14.43
N TRP A 374 -8.09 -11.28 13.27
CA TRP A 374 -8.51 -12.32 12.34
C TRP A 374 -7.29 -12.88 11.62
N MET A 375 -7.00 -14.15 11.92
CA MET A 375 -5.82 -14.82 11.41
C MET A 375 -6.09 -15.45 10.04
N LEU A 376 -5.00 -15.67 9.29
CA LEU A 376 -5.05 -16.35 8.00
C LEU A 376 -5.30 -17.84 8.20
N LEU A 377 -6.43 -18.33 7.71
CA LEU A 377 -6.90 -19.73 7.85
C LEU A 377 -6.49 -20.60 6.66
N SER A 378 -6.18 -19.98 5.50
CA SER A 378 -5.88 -20.67 4.25
C SER A 378 -4.40 -21.01 4.06
N TYR A 379 -3.50 -20.48 4.90
CA TYR A 379 -2.05 -20.66 4.71
C TYR A 379 -1.64 -22.13 4.59
N ARG A 380 -1.03 -22.49 3.44
CA ARG A 380 -0.56 -23.84 3.09
C ARG A 380 -1.62 -24.93 3.27
N LYS A 381 -2.89 -24.57 3.09
CA LYS A 381 -4.00 -25.52 3.04
C LYS A 381 -4.10 -26.16 1.66
N GLN A 382 -4.66 -27.37 1.61
CA GLN A 382 -4.87 -28.06 0.36
C GLN A 382 -5.85 -27.30 -0.53
N ALA A 383 -5.47 -27.06 -1.78
CA ALA A 383 -6.35 -26.46 -2.76
C ALA A 383 -6.51 -27.38 -3.98
N THR A 384 -7.69 -27.33 -4.61
CA THR A 384 -8.03 -28.07 -5.83
C THR A 384 -8.73 -27.15 -6.81
N ALA A 385 -8.51 -27.34 -8.10
CA ALA A 385 -9.11 -26.54 -9.16
C ALA A 385 -9.82 -27.45 -10.18
N SER A 386 -10.82 -26.88 -10.89
CA SER A 386 -11.53 -27.59 -11.98
C SER A 386 -10.62 -27.86 -13.16
N SER A 387 -9.64 -27.02 -13.40
CA SER A 387 -8.64 -27.16 -14.47
C SER A 387 -7.36 -26.41 -14.14
N VAL A 388 -6.26 -26.74 -14.83
CA VAL A 388 -4.95 -26.08 -14.74
C VAL A 388 -4.39 -25.91 -16.16
N LEU A 389 -3.80 -24.77 -16.44
CA LEU A 389 -3.15 -24.48 -17.72
C LEU A 389 -1.89 -25.35 -17.89
N GLY A 390 -1.76 -26.02 -19.05
CA GLY A 390 -0.61 -26.87 -19.39
C GLY A 390 -0.70 -28.29 -18.82
N PRO A 391 0.34 -29.11 -19.01
CA PRO A 391 0.35 -30.47 -18.50
C PRO A 391 0.35 -30.46 -16.96
N SER A 392 -0.47 -31.32 -16.38
CA SER A 392 -0.64 -31.45 -14.92
C SER A 392 0.63 -31.83 -14.14
N SER A 393 1.70 -32.14 -14.83
CA SER A 393 3.01 -32.46 -14.26
C SER A 393 3.92 -31.24 -14.01
N THR A 394 3.50 -30.02 -14.42
CA THR A 394 4.22 -28.80 -14.08
C THR A 394 3.49 -28.09 -12.94
N ASP A 395 4.06 -28.12 -11.75
CA ASP A 395 3.53 -27.44 -10.56
C ASP A 395 3.48 -25.90 -10.69
N GLN A 396 3.94 -25.37 -11.83
CA GLN A 396 4.09 -23.93 -12.06
C GLN A 396 2.77 -23.16 -11.89
N PHE A 397 1.64 -23.73 -12.37
CA PHE A 397 0.32 -23.08 -12.31
C PHE A 397 -0.69 -23.87 -11.47
N GLY A 398 -0.19 -24.63 -10.53
CA GLY A 398 -1.01 -25.53 -9.71
C GLY A 398 -1.90 -24.78 -8.70
N ALA A 399 -3.01 -25.43 -8.32
CA ALA A 399 -3.95 -24.86 -7.33
C ALA A 399 -3.29 -24.61 -5.96
N GLY A 400 -2.22 -25.31 -5.61
CA GLY A 400 -1.50 -25.14 -4.33
C GLY A 400 -0.88 -23.75 -4.14
N ASN A 401 -0.59 -23.05 -5.23
CA ASN A 401 0.00 -21.71 -5.22
C ASN A 401 -0.91 -20.67 -4.56
N VAL A 402 -2.22 -20.88 -4.55
CA VAL A 402 -3.17 -19.89 -4.00
C VAL A 402 -3.23 -19.84 -2.48
N THR A 403 -2.40 -20.60 -1.79
CA THR A 403 -2.35 -20.65 -0.31
C THR A 403 -0.95 -20.51 0.27
N ASP A 404 0.05 -20.17 -0.53
CA ASP A 404 1.46 -20.12 -0.10
C ASP A 404 1.93 -18.75 0.41
N GLU A 405 1.11 -17.68 0.24
CA GLU A 405 1.41 -16.30 0.61
C GLU A 405 2.59 -15.70 -0.17
N ASP A 406 2.78 -16.16 -1.42
CA ASP A 406 3.68 -15.51 -2.37
C ASP A 406 2.86 -14.97 -3.56
N PRO A 407 2.64 -13.65 -3.67
CA PRO A 407 1.83 -13.08 -4.74
C PRO A 407 2.39 -13.33 -6.15
N ARG A 408 3.62 -13.84 -6.30
CA ARG A 408 4.27 -14.10 -7.58
C ARG A 408 4.14 -15.55 -8.05
N THR A 409 3.60 -16.42 -7.22
CA THR A 409 3.12 -17.74 -7.62
C THR A 409 1.61 -17.70 -7.80
N PHE A 410 1.05 -18.46 -8.73
CA PHE A 410 -0.36 -18.37 -9.02
C PHE A 410 -0.90 -19.63 -9.71
N TRP A 411 -2.17 -19.90 -9.51
CA TRP A 411 -2.93 -20.83 -10.31
C TRP A 411 -3.40 -20.16 -11.60
N VAL A 412 -3.33 -20.89 -12.72
CA VAL A 412 -3.94 -20.49 -14.01
C VAL A 412 -4.89 -21.56 -14.46
N ALA A 413 -6.14 -21.21 -14.75
CA ALA A 413 -7.12 -22.13 -15.30
C ALA A 413 -6.79 -22.48 -16.78
N ALA A 414 -7.21 -23.67 -17.23
CA ALA A 414 -7.03 -24.08 -18.63
C ALA A 414 -7.83 -23.21 -19.61
N SER A 415 -8.91 -22.58 -19.16
CA SER A 415 -9.67 -21.59 -19.93
C SER A 415 -10.18 -20.47 -19.05
N ASN A 416 -10.52 -19.33 -19.66
CA ASN A 416 -11.14 -18.17 -19.01
C ASN A 416 -12.68 -18.20 -19.11
N GLU A 417 -13.27 -19.37 -19.29
CA GLU A 417 -14.73 -19.51 -19.36
C GLU A 417 -15.36 -19.55 -17.99
N ALA A 418 -16.57 -19.01 -17.88
CA ALA A 418 -17.35 -19.05 -16.63
C ALA A 418 -17.56 -20.49 -16.14
N GLY A 419 -17.61 -20.66 -14.82
CA GLY A 419 -17.79 -21.94 -14.17
C GLY A 419 -16.49 -22.64 -13.74
N GLN A 420 -15.31 -22.11 -14.06
CA GLN A 420 -14.07 -22.59 -13.45
C GLN A 420 -14.13 -22.42 -11.94
N THR A 421 -13.59 -23.39 -11.19
CA THR A 421 -13.62 -23.38 -9.73
C THR A 421 -12.25 -23.59 -9.11
N LEU A 422 -12.05 -22.97 -7.95
CA LEU A 422 -10.87 -23.15 -7.11
C LEU A 422 -11.34 -23.32 -5.67
N THR A 423 -11.00 -24.44 -5.03
CA THR A 423 -11.49 -24.81 -3.69
C THR A 423 -10.33 -25.00 -2.73
N VAL A 424 -10.41 -24.35 -1.57
CA VAL A 424 -9.48 -24.51 -0.43
C VAL A 424 -10.17 -25.32 0.67
N ASP A 425 -9.53 -26.42 1.12
CA ASP A 425 -9.92 -27.19 2.32
C ASP A 425 -9.15 -26.67 3.54
N LEU A 426 -9.82 -26.00 4.45
CA LEU A 426 -9.24 -25.45 5.68
C LEU A 426 -8.84 -26.54 6.70
N GLY A 427 -9.08 -27.83 6.37
CA GLY A 427 -8.78 -29.00 7.19
C GLY A 427 -9.80 -29.29 8.28
N ALA A 428 -10.49 -28.29 8.79
CA ALA A 428 -11.55 -28.40 9.79
C ALA A 428 -12.54 -27.25 9.64
N SER A 429 -13.73 -27.38 10.28
CA SER A 429 -14.70 -26.29 10.34
C SER A 429 -14.16 -25.13 11.18
N LYS A 430 -14.03 -23.95 10.58
CA LYS A 430 -13.50 -22.71 11.18
C LYS A 430 -14.52 -21.58 11.09
N THR A 431 -14.32 -20.52 11.84
CA THR A 431 -15.14 -19.31 11.78
C THR A 431 -14.53 -18.32 10.80
N LEU A 432 -15.16 -18.17 9.63
CA LEU A 432 -14.75 -17.24 8.58
C LEU A 432 -15.29 -15.85 8.87
N ARG A 433 -14.49 -14.81 8.64
CA ARG A 433 -14.87 -13.40 8.83
C ARG A 433 -14.62 -12.53 7.60
N ALA A 434 -13.60 -12.85 6.83
CA ALA A 434 -13.28 -12.14 5.59
C ALA A 434 -12.59 -13.06 4.59
N VAL A 435 -12.70 -12.72 3.30
CA VAL A 435 -12.00 -13.40 2.20
C VAL A 435 -11.42 -12.36 1.27
N GLN A 436 -10.17 -12.56 0.83
CA GLN A 436 -9.52 -11.76 -0.21
C GLN A 436 -9.14 -12.65 -1.39
N VAL A 437 -9.47 -12.21 -2.61
CA VAL A 437 -9.08 -12.85 -3.87
C VAL A 437 -8.09 -11.92 -4.58
N ASN A 438 -6.90 -12.44 -4.88
CA ASN A 438 -5.86 -11.68 -5.57
C ASN A 438 -5.61 -12.29 -6.94
N PHE A 439 -5.88 -11.52 -8.01
CA PHE A 439 -5.67 -11.94 -9.39
C PHE A 439 -4.24 -11.63 -9.83
N ALA A 440 -3.63 -12.55 -10.59
CA ALA A 440 -2.24 -12.44 -11.04
C ALA A 440 -2.09 -11.73 -12.40
N ASP A 441 -3.14 -11.50 -13.15
CA ASP A 441 -3.11 -10.87 -14.48
C ASP A 441 -2.14 -11.54 -15.50
N TYR A 442 -1.96 -12.87 -15.39
CA TYR A 442 -1.02 -13.62 -16.20
C TYR A 442 -1.26 -13.41 -17.71
N LEU A 443 -0.25 -12.88 -18.42
CA LEU A 443 -0.29 -12.56 -19.85
C LEU A 443 -1.58 -11.81 -20.24
N SER A 444 -1.98 -10.82 -19.44
CA SER A 444 -3.28 -10.16 -19.59
C SER A 444 -3.45 -9.49 -20.96
N GLY A 445 -2.40 -8.92 -21.54
CA GLY A 445 -2.43 -8.23 -22.83
C GLY A 445 -3.35 -7.00 -22.88
N ARG A 446 -3.69 -6.45 -21.72
CA ARG A 446 -4.65 -5.34 -21.59
C ARG A 446 -3.95 -4.00 -21.36
N TYR A 447 -4.53 -2.98 -21.93
CA TYR A 447 -4.05 -1.61 -21.82
C TYR A 447 -5.25 -0.67 -21.68
N ARG A 448 -5.13 0.37 -20.85
CA ARG A 448 -6.18 1.34 -20.59
C ARG A 448 -7.46 0.69 -20.04
N ASP A 449 -8.58 1.35 -20.30
CA ASP A 449 -9.92 0.89 -19.97
C ASP A 449 -10.60 0.29 -21.19
N ALA A 450 -11.42 -0.74 -20.95
CA ALA A 450 -12.32 -1.30 -21.94
C ALA A 450 -13.55 -1.88 -21.24
N PRO A 451 -14.73 -1.92 -21.88
CA PRO A 451 -15.98 -2.35 -21.26
C PRO A 451 -15.98 -3.81 -20.78
N ASP A 452 -15.07 -4.63 -21.26
CA ASP A 452 -14.86 -6.02 -20.88
C ASP A 452 -13.80 -6.22 -19.79
N ILE A 453 -13.20 -5.14 -19.26
CA ILE A 453 -12.28 -5.20 -18.13
C ILE A 453 -13.07 -5.05 -16.83
N TYR A 454 -13.52 -6.18 -16.26
CA TYR A 454 -14.16 -6.29 -14.96
C TYR A 454 -13.97 -7.67 -14.37
N THR A 455 -14.20 -7.82 -13.08
CA THR A 455 -14.19 -9.10 -12.37
C THR A 455 -15.59 -9.50 -11.95
N GLU A 456 -15.98 -10.76 -12.26
CA GLU A 456 -17.24 -11.35 -11.82
C GLU A 456 -16.98 -12.75 -11.27
N PHE A 457 -17.37 -12.96 -10.03
CA PHE A 457 -17.24 -14.27 -9.38
C PHE A 457 -18.14 -14.38 -8.15
N THR A 458 -18.31 -15.60 -7.69
CA THR A 458 -18.99 -15.94 -6.44
C THR A 458 -18.02 -16.68 -5.52
N LEU A 459 -18.03 -16.32 -4.25
CA LEU A 459 -17.42 -17.10 -3.18
C LEU A 459 -18.47 -17.92 -2.48
N GLU A 460 -18.17 -19.19 -2.24
CA GLU A 460 -19.05 -20.13 -1.59
C GLU A 460 -18.35 -20.82 -0.43
N SER A 461 -19.13 -21.31 0.53
CA SER A 461 -18.65 -22.10 1.66
C SER A 461 -19.38 -23.42 1.77
N SER A 462 -18.72 -24.43 2.37
CA SER A 462 -19.29 -25.73 2.64
C SER A 462 -18.71 -26.36 3.90
N GLN A 463 -19.49 -27.20 4.58
CA GLN A 463 -19.01 -28.06 5.67
C GLN A 463 -18.53 -29.43 5.17
N ASP A 464 -19.12 -29.93 4.09
CA ASP A 464 -18.93 -31.29 3.59
C ASP A 464 -18.32 -31.39 2.19
N GLY A 465 -18.03 -30.22 1.56
CA GLY A 465 -17.53 -30.13 0.19
C GLY A 465 -18.58 -30.51 -0.89
N LYS A 466 -19.81 -30.73 -0.52
CA LYS A 466 -20.89 -31.15 -1.42
C LYS A 466 -22.03 -30.13 -1.50
N ARG A 467 -22.48 -29.62 -0.36
CA ARG A 467 -23.53 -28.60 -0.27
C ARG A 467 -22.87 -27.25 -0.07
N TRP A 468 -23.13 -26.35 -1.01
CA TRP A 468 -22.49 -25.03 -1.07
C TRP A 468 -23.49 -23.94 -0.76
N GLN A 469 -23.02 -22.92 -0.03
CA GLN A 469 -23.76 -21.71 0.29
C GLN A 469 -22.94 -20.51 -0.11
N ARG A 470 -23.58 -19.52 -0.72
CA ARG A 470 -22.91 -18.28 -1.12
C ARG A 470 -22.42 -17.51 0.09
N LEU A 471 -21.14 -17.16 0.10
CA LEU A 471 -20.50 -16.27 1.07
C LEU A 471 -20.54 -14.81 0.62
N ALA A 472 -20.12 -14.56 -0.63
CA ALA A 472 -20.02 -13.24 -1.23
C ALA A 472 -20.08 -13.35 -2.75
N THR A 473 -20.30 -12.23 -3.41
CA THR A 473 -20.24 -12.11 -4.87
C THR A 473 -19.87 -10.68 -5.22
N THR A 474 -19.21 -10.48 -6.37
CA THR A 474 -18.95 -9.14 -6.92
C THR A 474 -20.25 -8.43 -7.33
N GLY A 475 -21.36 -9.15 -7.42
CA GLY A 475 -22.66 -8.58 -7.82
C GLY A 475 -22.73 -8.22 -9.30
N PRO A 476 -23.77 -7.45 -9.70
CA PRO A 476 -23.95 -7.02 -11.08
C PRO A 476 -23.07 -5.84 -11.47
N GLU A 477 -22.34 -5.25 -10.52
CA GLU A 477 -21.43 -4.14 -10.78
C GLU A 477 -20.21 -4.64 -11.55
N ARG A 478 -20.05 -4.15 -12.77
CA ARG A 478 -18.90 -4.46 -13.63
C ARG A 478 -17.70 -3.61 -13.22
N ARG A 479 -17.18 -3.85 -12.02
CA ARG A 479 -15.94 -3.24 -11.54
C ARG A 479 -14.77 -4.20 -11.69
N ASP A 480 -13.64 -3.66 -12.07
CA ASP A 480 -12.39 -4.41 -12.08
C ASP A 480 -11.75 -4.34 -10.68
N ARG A 481 -11.61 -5.50 -10.02
CA ARG A 481 -11.17 -5.59 -8.62
C ARG A 481 -10.09 -6.67 -8.47
N PRO A 482 -8.86 -6.41 -8.89
CA PRO A 482 -7.78 -7.41 -8.88
C PRO A 482 -7.38 -7.88 -7.47
N ASN A 483 -7.69 -7.11 -6.44
CA ASN A 483 -7.44 -7.45 -5.02
C ASN A 483 -8.75 -7.36 -4.23
N SER A 484 -9.76 -8.14 -4.65
CA SER A 484 -11.12 -8.11 -4.10
C SER A 484 -11.15 -8.55 -2.63
N TYR A 485 -11.55 -7.67 -1.73
CA TYR A 485 -11.71 -7.96 -0.31
C TYR A 485 -13.19 -7.96 0.11
N PHE A 486 -13.62 -9.00 0.81
CA PHE A 486 -14.98 -9.16 1.32
C PHE A 486 -14.95 -9.41 2.82
N GLN A 487 -15.37 -8.43 3.60
CA GLN A 487 -15.78 -8.65 4.98
C GLN A 487 -17.16 -9.30 4.99
N LEU A 488 -17.32 -10.42 5.67
CA LEU A 488 -18.61 -11.11 5.77
C LEU A 488 -19.54 -10.34 6.71
N ALA A 489 -20.82 -10.23 6.34
CA ALA A 489 -21.83 -9.53 7.14
C ALA A 489 -22.01 -10.16 8.54
N SER A 490 -21.78 -11.46 8.66
CA SER A 490 -21.70 -12.19 9.92
C SER A 490 -20.68 -13.31 9.82
N PRO A 491 -20.08 -13.77 10.94
CA PRO A 491 -19.17 -14.91 10.93
C PRO A 491 -19.87 -16.18 10.42
N VAL A 492 -19.20 -16.92 9.52
CA VAL A 492 -19.72 -18.16 8.92
C VAL A 492 -18.86 -19.34 9.34
N ARG A 493 -19.47 -20.44 9.79
CA ARG A 493 -18.76 -21.70 10.07
C ARG A 493 -18.63 -22.49 8.78
N ALA A 494 -17.42 -22.83 8.36
CA ALA A 494 -17.17 -23.67 7.19
C ALA A 494 -15.80 -24.36 7.25
N ARG A 495 -15.67 -25.49 6.54
CA ARG A 495 -14.42 -26.18 6.27
C ARG A 495 -13.85 -25.84 4.90
N TYR A 496 -14.71 -25.65 3.90
CA TYR A 496 -14.30 -25.39 2.52
C TYR A 496 -14.72 -24.00 2.10
N VAL A 497 -13.84 -23.34 1.32
CA VAL A 497 -14.13 -22.09 0.62
C VAL A 497 -13.85 -22.32 -0.85
N ARG A 498 -14.81 -21.92 -1.72
CA ARG A 498 -14.72 -22.09 -3.16
C ARG A 498 -14.91 -20.75 -3.88
N TYR A 499 -14.01 -20.47 -4.79
CA TYR A 499 -14.17 -19.46 -5.83
C TYR A 499 -14.87 -20.11 -7.03
N VAL A 500 -15.88 -19.43 -7.58
CA VAL A 500 -16.59 -19.80 -8.80
C VAL A 500 -16.50 -18.65 -9.78
N HIS A 501 -15.83 -18.88 -10.90
CA HIS A 501 -15.55 -17.86 -11.91
C HIS A 501 -16.78 -17.48 -12.71
N GLY A 502 -16.97 -16.18 -12.95
CA GLY A 502 -17.89 -15.58 -13.90
C GLY A 502 -17.16 -14.91 -15.05
N HIS A 503 -16.31 -13.91 -14.74
CA HIS A 503 -15.56 -13.16 -15.74
C HIS A 503 -14.30 -12.53 -15.15
N VAL A 504 -13.28 -12.39 -15.97
CA VAL A 504 -12.10 -11.54 -15.74
C VAL A 504 -11.69 -10.90 -17.06
N GLY A 505 -11.28 -9.63 -17.03
CA GLY A 505 -10.91 -8.88 -18.22
C GLY A 505 -9.59 -9.32 -18.89
N ALA A 506 -8.74 -10.08 -18.19
CA ALA A 506 -7.49 -10.62 -18.71
C ALA A 506 -7.71 -11.80 -19.68
N ALA A 507 -6.71 -12.11 -20.51
CA ALA A 507 -6.77 -13.25 -21.42
C ALA A 507 -6.84 -14.61 -20.68
N HIS A 508 -6.26 -14.69 -19.49
CA HIS A 508 -6.23 -15.87 -18.65
C HIS A 508 -6.88 -15.62 -17.28
N LEU A 509 -7.64 -16.60 -16.80
CA LEU A 509 -8.02 -16.63 -15.39
C LEU A 509 -6.81 -17.08 -14.56
N ALA A 510 -6.21 -16.17 -13.82
CA ALA A 510 -5.08 -16.44 -12.94
C ALA A 510 -5.33 -15.84 -11.55
N ILE A 511 -5.14 -16.64 -10.49
CA ILE A 511 -5.30 -16.22 -9.09
C ILE A 511 -4.01 -16.54 -8.35
N SER A 512 -3.39 -15.51 -7.75
CA SER A 512 -2.22 -15.71 -6.90
C SER A 512 -2.62 -16.27 -5.54
N ASP A 513 -3.64 -15.66 -4.90
CA ASP A 513 -4.01 -16.05 -3.55
C ASP A 513 -5.51 -15.97 -3.30
N LEU A 514 -6.02 -17.01 -2.63
CA LEU A 514 -7.33 -17.04 -2.03
C LEU A 514 -7.16 -17.04 -0.51
N ARG A 515 -7.14 -15.85 0.06
CA ARG A 515 -6.85 -15.61 1.48
C ARG A 515 -8.13 -15.60 2.29
N VAL A 516 -8.25 -16.52 3.25
CA VAL A 516 -9.42 -16.66 4.13
C VAL A 516 -9.02 -16.27 5.54
N PHE A 517 -9.72 -15.30 6.12
CA PHE A 517 -9.43 -14.77 7.46
C PHE A 517 -10.53 -15.08 8.45
N GLY A 518 -10.14 -15.32 9.71
CA GLY A 518 -11.08 -15.57 10.79
C GLY A 518 -10.44 -16.19 12.02
N ASP A 519 -11.20 -17.10 12.67
CA ASP A 519 -10.81 -17.74 13.92
C ASP A 519 -10.83 -19.27 13.76
N ALA A 520 -9.70 -19.92 14.02
CA ALA A 520 -9.62 -21.38 13.91
C ALA A 520 -10.16 -22.12 15.16
N GLY A 521 -10.39 -21.41 16.27
CA GLY A 521 -10.99 -21.93 17.50
C GLY A 521 -10.03 -22.69 18.42
N GLY A 522 -8.72 -22.66 18.13
CA GLY A 522 -7.69 -23.23 18.98
C GLY A 522 -6.93 -22.17 19.79
N SER A 523 -5.77 -22.55 20.32
CA SER A 523 -4.92 -21.67 21.11
C SER A 523 -3.85 -21.00 20.25
N ALA A 524 -3.60 -19.71 20.50
CA ALA A 524 -2.45 -18.99 19.97
C ALA A 524 -1.13 -19.71 20.37
N PRO A 525 -0.03 -19.52 19.64
CA PRO A 525 1.27 -20.09 20.01
C PRO A 525 1.75 -19.57 21.35
N GLY A 526 2.63 -20.34 22.00
CA GLY A 526 3.30 -19.90 23.22
C GLY A 526 4.25 -18.72 22.94
N ARG A 527 4.63 -18.01 24.00
CA ARG A 527 5.58 -16.91 23.96
C ARG A 527 6.95 -17.38 23.49
N PRO A 528 7.62 -16.72 22.51
CA PRO A 528 9.00 -17.03 22.14
C PRO A 528 9.96 -16.86 23.32
N ALA A 529 10.76 -17.90 23.58
CA ALA A 529 11.76 -17.92 24.63
C ALA A 529 13.17 -17.84 24.07
N ASN A 530 14.15 -17.52 24.92
CA ASN A 530 15.59 -17.45 24.59
C ASN A 530 15.87 -16.47 23.43
N VAL A 531 15.10 -15.38 23.35
CA VAL A 531 15.36 -14.33 22.36
C VAL A 531 16.74 -13.74 22.61
N LYS A 532 17.56 -13.75 21.59
CA LYS A 532 18.90 -13.14 21.55
C LYS A 532 19.01 -12.29 20.30
N ALA A 533 19.65 -11.15 20.41
CA ALA A 533 20.00 -10.32 19.27
C ALA A 533 21.47 -9.92 19.40
N VAL A 534 22.22 -10.13 18.35
CA VAL A 534 23.66 -9.83 18.31
C VAL A 534 23.92 -8.97 17.09
N ARG A 535 24.55 -7.81 17.28
CA ARG A 535 25.04 -7.00 16.16
C ARG A 535 26.23 -7.70 15.54
N SER A 536 26.00 -8.36 14.42
CA SER A 536 27.03 -9.13 13.69
C SER A 536 27.87 -8.24 12.77
N GLU A 537 27.29 -7.12 12.33
CA GLU A 537 27.93 -6.08 11.54
C GLU A 537 27.36 -4.71 11.94
N PRO A 538 28.01 -3.58 11.64
CA PRO A 538 27.54 -2.24 12.04
C PRO A 538 26.09 -1.94 11.63
N ARG A 539 25.61 -2.52 10.52
CA ARG A 539 24.27 -2.30 9.95
C ARG A 539 23.38 -3.54 10.00
N MET A 540 23.82 -4.63 10.68
CA MET A 540 23.09 -5.88 10.75
C MET A 540 23.06 -6.43 12.16
N MET A 541 21.93 -7.02 12.54
CA MET A 541 21.84 -7.90 13.70
C MET A 541 21.28 -9.25 13.28
N THR A 542 21.78 -10.30 13.92
CA THR A 542 21.16 -11.63 13.89
C THR A 542 20.29 -11.79 15.12
N VAL A 543 18.99 -11.99 14.91
CA VAL A 543 18.02 -12.27 15.96
C VAL A 543 17.72 -13.76 15.97
N SER A 544 17.81 -14.40 17.12
CA SER A 544 17.52 -15.83 17.27
C SER A 544 16.61 -16.08 18.48
N TRP A 545 15.84 -17.17 18.42
CA TRP A 545 14.90 -17.55 19.47
C TRP A 545 14.66 -19.05 19.47
N ARG A 546 14.09 -19.57 20.56
CA ARG A 546 13.67 -20.96 20.61
C ARG A 546 12.42 -21.17 19.76
N ARG A 547 12.42 -22.20 18.90
CA ARG A 547 11.24 -22.59 18.10
C ARG A 547 10.02 -22.76 19.00
N VAL A 548 8.91 -22.16 18.56
CA VAL A 548 7.62 -22.27 19.26
C VAL A 548 6.78 -23.35 18.58
N PRO A 549 6.37 -24.40 19.30
CA PRO A 549 5.51 -25.43 18.74
C PRO A 549 4.19 -24.84 18.20
N GLY A 550 3.77 -25.29 17.02
CA GLY A 550 2.54 -24.81 16.39
C GLY A 550 2.59 -23.39 15.81
N ALA A 551 3.71 -22.68 15.88
CA ALA A 551 3.87 -21.39 15.20
C ALA A 551 3.96 -21.61 13.69
N VAL A 552 3.21 -20.82 12.94
CA VAL A 552 3.21 -20.73 11.47
C VAL A 552 4.18 -19.65 11.00
N GLY A 553 4.38 -18.62 11.81
CA GLY A 553 5.30 -17.54 11.54
C GLY A 553 5.67 -16.75 12.79
N TYR A 554 6.53 -15.77 12.57
CA TYR A 554 7.05 -14.88 13.60
C TYR A 554 7.09 -13.44 13.09
N ASN A 555 6.86 -12.49 13.98
CA ASN A 555 7.19 -11.09 13.80
C ASN A 555 8.42 -10.77 14.65
N VAL A 556 9.52 -10.43 14.00
CA VAL A 556 10.67 -9.83 14.66
C VAL A 556 10.42 -8.33 14.69
N ARG A 557 10.32 -7.77 15.89
CA ARG A 557 10.00 -6.36 16.12
C ARG A 557 11.18 -5.64 16.74
N TRP A 558 11.48 -4.44 16.30
CA TRP A 558 12.55 -3.63 16.89
C TRP A 558 12.25 -2.15 16.80
N GLY A 559 12.99 -1.38 17.58
CA GLY A 559 12.89 0.09 17.62
C GLY A 559 14.00 0.68 18.49
N VAL A 560 14.10 1.99 18.51
CA VAL A 560 15.11 2.72 19.29
C VAL A 560 14.71 2.91 20.77
N LYS A 561 13.46 2.56 21.12
CA LYS A 561 12.91 2.60 22.47
C LYS A 561 12.28 1.26 22.85
N PRO A 562 12.37 0.82 24.11
CA PRO A 562 11.84 -0.48 24.52
C PRO A 562 10.29 -0.54 24.52
N ASP A 563 9.63 0.59 24.70
CA ASP A 563 8.18 0.75 24.69
C ASP A 563 7.64 1.06 23.30
N ARG A 564 8.52 1.15 22.27
CA ARG A 564 8.14 1.51 20.90
C ARG A 564 8.93 0.68 19.87
N LEU A 565 8.52 -0.60 19.72
CA LEU A 565 9.08 -1.52 18.72
C LEU A 565 8.24 -1.41 17.42
N ASN A 566 8.37 -0.28 16.74
CA ASN A 566 7.53 0.11 15.60
C ASN A 566 7.95 -0.54 14.28
N LEU A 567 9.14 -1.09 14.17
CA LEU A 567 9.60 -1.81 12.99
C LEU A 567 9.28 -3.30 13.12
N CYS A 568 8.89 -3.93 12.02
CA CYS A 568 8.45 -5.30 12.00
C CYS A 568 8.93 -6.03 10.74
N TYR A 569 9.54 -7.22 10.94
CA TYR A 569 9.77 -8.19 9.87
C TYR A 569 8.92 -9.43 10.14
N GLN A 570 7.85 -9.58 9.39
CA GLN A 570 7.02 -10.77 9.40
C GLN A 570 7.65 -11.86 8.54
N VAL A 571 7.86 -13.04 9.12
CA VAL A 571 8.48 -14.17 8.42
C VAL A 571 7.73 -15.46 8.71
N PHE A 572 7.48 -16.26 7.68
CA PHE A 572 6.87 -17.57 7.86
C PHE A 572 7.90 -18.61 8.30
N ALA A 573 7.51 -19.50 9.21
CA ALA A 573 8.40 -20.47 9.83
C ALA A 573 9.09 -21.41 8.80
N HIS A 574 8.43 -21.73 7.67
CA HIS A 574 9.02 -22.58 6.64
C HIS A 574 10.23 -21.95 5.94
N SER A 575 10.23 -20.61 5.77
CA SER A 575 11.36 -19.88 5.17
C SER A 575 12.60 -19.90 6.08
N LEU A 576 12.39 -19.90 7.39
CA LEU A 576 13.46 -19.98 8.38
C LEU A 576 14.11 -21.37 8.46
N MET A 577 13.35 -22.44 8.17
CA MET A 577 13.86 -23.83 8.24
C MET A 577 14.96 -24.13 7.20
N LYS A 578 15.01 -23.38 6.12
CA LYS A 578 16.09 -23.51 5.10
C LYS A 578 17.48 -23.21 5.69
N ASN A 579 17.56 -22.45 6.76
CA ASN A 579 18.80 -22.05 7.44
C ASN A 579 19.07 -22.84 8.74
N GLY A 580 18.38 -23.95 8.97
CA GLY A 580 18.62 -24.87 10.08
C GLY A 580 18.20 -24.38 11.48
N GLY A 581 17.45 -23.28 11.61
CA GLY A 581 17.05 -22.75 12.91
C GLY A 581 16.03 -21.62 12.87
N THR A 582 15.70 -21.13 14.05
CA THR A 582 14.85 -19.94 14.26
C THR A 582 15.75 -18.72 14.45
N SER A 583 16.29 -18.21 13.35
CA SER A 583 17.06 -16.97 13.32
C SER A 583 16.76 -16.17 12.08
N LEU A 584 16.88 -14.84 12.19
CA LEU A 584 16.67 -13.88 11.12
C LEU A 584 17.76 -12.81 11.16
N ASP A 585 18.36 -12.54 10.02
CA ASP A 585 19.25 -11.40 9.85
C ASP A 585 18.44 -10.15 9.49
N VAL A 586 18.50 -9.14 10.33
CA VAL A 586 17.92 -7.81 10.11
C VAL A 586 19.04 -6.87 9.69
N ARG A 587 19.07 -6.50 8.39
CA ARG A 587 20.14 -5.70 7.78
C ARG A 587 19.78 -4.22 7.65
N ALA A 588 18.75 -3.77 8.34
CA ALA A 588 18.19 -2.42 8.25
C ALA A 588 18.64 -1.50 9.40
N LEU A 589 19.78 -1.76 10.05
CA LEU A 589 20.23 -0.99 11.21
C LEU A 589 21.04 0.25 10.80
N ASN A 590 20.90 1.31 11.58
CA ASN A 590 21.75 2.50 11.48
C ASN A 590 23.02 2.31 12.35
N VAL A 591 24.17 2.72 11.83
CA VAL A 591 25.45 2.62 12.54
C VAL A 591 25.40 3.43 13.83
N GLY A 592 25.90 2.88 14.92
CA GLY A 592 25.97 3.53 16.23
C GLY A 592 24.64 3.68 16.97
N VAL A 593 23.52 3.29 16.37
CA VAL A 593 22.20 3.36 17.02
C VAL A 593 21.94 2.11 17.86
N LYS A 594 21.51 2.31 19.10
CA LYS A 594 21.05 1.25 19.99
C LYS A 594 19.62 0.82 19.66
N TYR A 595 19.37 -0.49 19.61
CA TYR A 595 18.03 -1.02 19.34
C TYR A 595 17.54 -1.93 20.46
N HIS A 596 16.22 -1.97 20.60
CA HIS A 596 15.49 -2.91 21.43
C HIS A 596 14.72 -3.87 20.52
N VAL A 597 14.78 -5.17 20.81
CA VAL A 597 14.30 -6.22 19.91
C VAL A 597 13.47 -7.22 20.69
N ALA A 598 12.37 -7.66 20.12
CA ALA A 598 11.55 -8.75 20.64
C ALA A 598 10.95 -9.56 19.48
N VAL A 599 10.44 -10.75 19.80
CA VAL A 599 9.81 -11.65 18.84
C VAL A 599 8.44 -12.07 19.36
N GLU A 600 7.44 -12.08 18.50
CA GLU A 600 6.14 -12.72 18.73
C GLU A 600 5.92 -13.84 17.71
N ALA A 601 5.19 -14.87 18.08
CA ALA A 601 4.82 -15.99 17.22
C ALA A 601 3.35 -15.91 16.86
N PHE A 602 2.95 -16.39 15.67
CA PHE A 602 1.56 -16.45 15.28
C PHE A 602 1.20 -17.76 14.56
N ASN A 603 -0.08 -18.11 14.60
CA ASN A 603 -0.68 -19.18 13.83
C ASN A 603 -2.14 -18.81 13.47
N GLU A 604 -2.89 -19.75 12.92
CA GLU A 604 -4.31 -19.55 12.56
C GLU A 604 -5.25 -19.31 13.77
N ASN A 605 -4.77 -19.45 15.01
CA ASN A 605 -5.53 -19.25 16.24
C ASN A 605 -5.21 -17.94 16.96
N GLY A 606 -4.20 -17.20 16.49
CA GLY A 606 -3.84 -15.92 17.09
C GLY A 606 -2.35 -15.66 17.17
N VAL A 607 -2.00 -14.61 17.92
CA VAL A 607 -0.66 -14.10 18.14
C VAL A 607 -0.26 -14.33 19.60
N SER A 608 0.97 -14.76 19.82
CA SER A 608 1.51 -14.93 21.18
C SER A 608 1.70 -13.58 21.88
N THR A 609 1.87 -13.60 23.19
CA THR A 609 2.48 -12.47 23.89
C THR A 609 3.91 -12.24 23.39
N LEU A 610 4.34 -10.98 23.40
CA LEU A 610 5.67 -10.57 22.97
C LEU A 610 6.76 -11.25 23.82
N GLY A 611 7.82 -11.75 23.19
CA GLY A 611 9.01 -12.30 23.85
C GLY A 611 9.69 -11.27 24.75
N LYS A 612 10.71 -11.72 25.50
CA LYS A 612 11.53 -10.78 26.30
C LYS A 612 12.21 -9.78 25.37
N ILE A 613 12.11 -8.50 25.68
CA ILE A 613 12.84 -7.44 24.98
C ILE A 613 14.33 -7.57 25.33
N VAL A 614 15.17 -7.61 24.32
CA VAL A 614 16.63 -7.60 24.43
C VAL A 614 17.20 -6.34 23.77
N THR A 615 18.36 -5.90 24.24
CA THR A 615 19.02 -4.69 23.73
C THR A 615 20.25 -5.07 22.91
N VAL A 616 20.44 -4.35 21.80
CA VAL A 616 21.59 -4.46 20.88
C VAL A 616 22.28 -3.11 20.77
N HIS A 617 23.59 -3.09 20.97
CA HIS A 617 24.43 -1.89 20.89
C HIS A 617 25.22 -1.85 19.60
#